data_b8a754fcbd39eee1b8de92170ccbdadf
#
_entry.id   b8a754fcbd39eee1b8de92170ccbdadf
#
_cell.length_a   1.000
_cell.length_b   1.000
_cell.length_c   1.000
_cell.angle_alpha   90.00
_cell.angle_beta   90.00
_cell.angle_gamma   90.00
#
_symmetry.space_group_name_H-M   'P 1'
#
loop_
_entity.id
_entity.type
_entity.pdbx_description
1 polymer ?
#
loop_
_entity_poly.entity_id
_entity_poly.type
_entity_poly.pdbx_seq_one_letter_code
_entity_poly.pdbx_strand_id
1 'polypeptide(L)'
;MGGGINMTKIDDLYIKYGNVDPNDLTKNSADALREKLSAFQKNDLQTMSDHKKYIELLAKCRSFSYESMKTLGSQFLKTLGSLLAVGEDGVYTNKMRFLYELIQNVDDCDYEDISDCNLEVFFERSNENTAKIVFTYNELGFTPANVFAITGIAEAAKNVSEEKVEIGEKGIGFKSVFGIADKVYIQSGRFSFYFTKDNIIVPVPFYDDFKEVQGTKLTIVTDRDTAR
;
A
#
# COMPACT_ATOMS: atom_id res chain seq x y z
N MET A 1 -0.71 -7.63 42.80
CA MET A 1 -1.63 -6.95 41.89
C MET A 1 -1.25 -7.39 40.48
N GLY A 2 -1.98 -8.37 39.96
CA GLY A 2 -1.72 -8.90 38.60
C GLY A 2 -2.38 -7.94 37.61
N GLY A 3 -1.58 -7.11 36.95
CA GLY A 3 -2.02 -6.39 35.77
C GLY A 3 -2.22 -7.40 34.65
N GLY A 4 -3.45 -7.81 34.40
CA GLY A 4 -3.77 -8.58 33.21
C GLY A 4 -3.40 -7.75 31.99
N ILE A 5 -2.58 -8.30 31.12
CA ILE A 5 -2.27 -7.71 29.81
C ILE A 5 -3.62 -7.65 29.08
N ASN A 6 -4.10 -6.45 28.86
CA ASN A 6 -5.35 -6.26 28.11
C ASN A 6 -5.01 -6.54 26.64
N MET A 7 -5.30 -7.76 26.17
CA MET A 7 -5.04 -8.18 24.80
C MET A 7 -5.86 -7.33 23.84
N THR A 8 -5.21 -6.81 22.82
CA THR A 8 -5.85 -6.02 21.77
C THR A 8 -6.45 -6.93 20.70
N LYS A 9 -7.37 -6.41 19.91
CA LYS A 9 -7.98 -7.10 18.77
C LYS A 9 -6.93 -7.62 17.76
N ILE A 10 -5.80 -6.91 17.62
CA ILE A 10 -4.71 -7.33 16.74
C ILE A 10 -3.86 -8.43 17.38
N ASP A 11 -3.71 -8.45 18.70
CA ASP A 11 -2.96 -9.50 19.40
C ASP A 11 -3.64 -10.86 19.21
N ASP A 12 -4.97 -10.94 19.33
CA ASP A 12 -5.74 -12.17 19.12
C ASP A 12 -5.51 -12.72 17.69
N LEU A 13 -5.55 -11.84 16.69
CA LEU A 13 -5.28 -12.24 15.31
C LEU A 13 -3.82 -12.66 15.11
N TYR A 14 -2.90 -11.96 15.74
CA TYR A 14 -1.47 -12.24 15.61
C TYR A 14 -1.08 -13.58 16.27
N ILE A 15 -1.67 -13.93 17.42
CA ILE A 15 -1.50 -15.26 18.04
C ILE A 15 -1.98 -16.36 17.10
N LYS A 16 -3.10 -16.15 16.42
CA LYS A 16 -3.68 -17.13 15.52
C LYS A 16 -2.94 -17.29 14.20
N TYR A 17 -2.47 -16.22 13.60
CA TYR A 17 -1.97 -16.20 12.22
C TYR A 17 -0.52 -15.73 12.10
N GLY A 18 0.04 -15.09 13.12
CA GLY A 18 1.36 -14.45 13.04
C GLY A 18 2.51 -15.40 12.72
N ASN A 19 2.44 -16.65 13.19
CA ASN A 19 3.46 -17.68 12.93
C ASN A 19 3.07 -18.67 11.82
N VAL A 20 1.91 -18.47 11.16
CA VAL A 20 1.48 -19.33 10.05
C VAL A 20 2.26 -18.95 8.80
N ASP A 21 2.85 -19.93 8.10
CA ASP A 21 3.43 -19.69 6.78
C ASP A 21 2.30 -19.29 5.79
N PRO A 22 2.48 -18.26 4.95
CA PRO A 22 1.46 -17.88 3.96
C PRO A 22 1.06 -19.04 3.03
N ASN A 23 1.97 -19.99 2.75
CA ASN A 23 1.69 -21.16 1.93
C ASN A 23 0.83 -22.22 2.65
N ASP A 24 0.77 -22.18 3.98
CA ASP A 24 -0.05 -23.09 4.79
C ASP A 24 -1.47 -22.51 5.03
N LEU A 25 -1.76 -21.29 4.58
CA LEU A 25 -3.09 -20.71 4.67
C LEU A 25 -4.04 -21.44 3.72
N THR A 26 -5.17 -21.89 4.25
CA THR A 26 -6.29 -22.32 3.39
C THR A 26 -7.05 -21.11 2.88
N LYS A 27 -7.80 -21.28 1.78
CA LYS A 27 -8.68 -20.22 1.25
C LYS A 27 -9.61 -19.66 2.33
N ASN A 28 -10.27 -20.56 3.10
CA ASN A 28 -11.20 -20.12 4.15
C ASN A 28 -10.50 -19.33 5.26
N SER A 29 -9.27 -19.72 5.66
CA SER A 29 -8.52 -18.99 6.68
C SER A 29 -7.99 -17.64 6.16
N ALA A 30 -7.57 -17.56 4.91
CA ALA A 30 -7.15 -16.32 4.27
C ALA A 30 -8.33 -15.35 4.10
N ASP A 31 -9.50 -15.84 3.67
CA ASP A 31 -10.72 -15.03 3.53
C ASP A 31 -11.20 -14.52 4.89
N ALA A 32 -11.18 -15.36 5.94
CA ALA A 32 -11.54 -14.95 7.30
C ALA A 32 -10.55 -13.93 7.88
N LEU A 33 -9.25 -14.07 7.61
CA LEU A 33 -8.24 -13.09 8.01
C LEU A 33 -8.46 -11.76 7.28
N ARG A 34 -8.70 -11.80 5.99
CA ARG A 34 -8.98 -10.61 5.17
C ARG A 34 -10.19 -9.84 5.68
N GLU A 35 -11.32 -10.52 5.92
CA GLU A 35 -12.53 -9.92 6.44
C GLU A 35 -12.26 -9.20 7.77
N LYS A 36 -11.54 -9.85 8.68
CA LYS A 36 -11.21 -9.24 9.97
C LYS A 36 -10.28 -8.03 9.83
N LEU A 37 -9.27 -8.10 8.96
CA LEU A 37 -8.36 -6.98 8.74
C LEU A 37 -9.06 -5.79 8.07
N SER A 38 -10.01 -6.02 7.16
CA SER A 38 -10.80 -4.96 6.53
C SER A 38 -11.70 -4.21 7.50
N ALA A 39 -12.07 -4.83 8.63
CA ALA A 39 -12.94 -4.25 9.64
C ALA A 39 -12.20 -3.40 10.71
N PHE A 40 -10.87 -3.29 10.63
CA PHE A 40 -10.09 -2.49 11.58
C PHE A 40 -10.33 -0.99 11.38
N GLN A 41 -10.52 -0.30 12.50
CA GLN A 41 -10.68 1.15 12.56
C GLN A 41 -9.39 1.81 13.12
N LYS A 42 -9.27 3.13 12.95
CA LYS A 42 -8.10 3.92 13.41
C LYS A 42 -7.75 3.63 14.89
N ASN A 43 -8.75 3.51 15.75
CA ASN A 43 -8.56 3.31 17.18
C ASN A 43 -8.29 1.85 17.60
N ASP A 44 -8.37 0.88 16.69
CA ASP A 44 -8.06 -0.53 16.98
C ASP A 44 -6.54 -0.80 17.06
N LEU A 45 -5.71 0.11 16.52
CA LEU A 45 -4.25 0.05 16.55
C LEU A 45 -3.71 1.25 17.34
N GLN A 46 -3.13 0.99 18.51
CA GLN A 46 -2.72 2.06 19.41
C GLN A 46 -1.19 2.24 19.49
N THR A 47 -0.45 1.18 19.30
CA THR A 47 1.02 1.19 19.41
C THR A 47 1.68 0.95 18.07
N MET A 48 2.97 1.31 17.96
CA MET A 48 3.81 0.97 16.81
C MET A 48 3.84 -0.54 16.56
N SER A 49 3.86 -1.33 17.64
CA SER A 49 3.81 -2.79 17.56
C SER A 49 2.51 -3.29 16.93
N ASP A 50 1.36 -2.67 17.25
CA ASP A 50 0.09 -3.05 16.66
C ASP A 50 0.06 -2.78 15.15
N HIS A 51 0.56 -1.63 14.73
CA HIS A 51 0.67 -1.26 13.32
C HIS A 51 1.58 -2.22 12.57
N LYS A 52 2.72 -2.60 13.15
CA LYS A 52 3.62 -3.60 12.57
C LYS A 52 2.93 -4.95 12.41
N LYS A 53 2.27 -5.46 13.47
CA LYS A 53 1.49 -6.72 13.41
C LYS A 53 0.41 -6.69 12.33
N TYR A 54 -0.28 -5.55 12.19
CA TYR A 54 -1.29 -5.38 11.15
C TYR A 54 -0.68 -5.53 9.75
N ILE A 55 0.44 -4.86 9.47
CA ILE A 55 1.14 -4.99 8.18
C ILE A 55 1.62 -6.41 7.94
N GLU A 56 2.17 -7.09 8.96
CA GLU A 56 2.63 -8.49 8.85
C GLU A 56 1.48 -9.46 8.52
N LEU A 57 0.33 -9.31 9.19
CA LEU A 57 -0.86 -10.12 8.91
C LEU A 57 -1.43 -9.82 7.52
N LEU A 58 -1.45 -8.55 7.14
CA LEU A 58 -1.91 -8.13 5.82
C LEU A 58 -0.98 -8.68 4.72
N ALA A 59 0.33 -8.67 4.93
CA ALA A 59 1.31 -9.28 4.02
C ALA A 59 1.02 -10.77 3.79
N LYS A 60 0.73 -11.53 4.85
CA LYS A 60 0.38 -12.96 4.74
C LYS A 60 -0.89 -13.17 3.91
N CYS A 61 -1.93 -12.40 4.18
CA CYS A 61 -3.18 -12.45 3.43
C CYS A 61 -2.96 -12.12 1.95
N ARG A 62 -2.17 -11.08 1.65
CA ARG A 62 -1.87 -10.66 0.27
C ARG A 62 -0.93 -11.64 -0.45
N SER A 63 0.03 -12.26 0.24
CA SER A 63 0.88 -13.32 -0.33
C SER A 63 0.04 -14.51 -0.80
N PHE A 64 -0.91 -14.97 0.00
CA PHE A 64 -1.83 -16.02 -0.41
C PHE A 64 -2.62 -15.64 -1.67
N SER A 65 -3.14 -14.40 -1.71
CA SER A 65 -3.86 -13.91 -2.89
C SER A 65 -2.95 -13.83 -4.12
N TYR A 66 -1.71 -13.36 -3.97
CA TYR A 66 -0.73 -13.23 -5.04
C TYR A 66 -0.35 -14.58 -5.64
N GLU A 67 -0.06 -15.59 -4.82
CA GLU A 67 0.26 -16.94 -5.30
C GLU A 67 -0.95 -17.59 -5.99
N SER A 68 -2.16 -17.38 -5.48
CA SER A 68 -3.39 -17.83 -6.14
C SER A 68 -3.58 -17.17 -7.52
N MET A 69 -3.24 -15.89 -7.67
CA MET A 69 -3.28 -15.16 -8.94
C MET A 69 -2.22 -15.67 -9.93
N LYS A 70 -1.01 -15.97 -9.48
CA LYS A 70 0.03 -16.59 -10.32
C LYS A 70 -0.43 -17.92 -10.90
N THR A 71 -1.14 -18.72 -10.10
CA THR A 71 -1.66 -20.03 -10.51
C THR A 71 -2.78 -19.90 -11.54
N LEU A 72 -3.60 -18.84 -11.47
CA LEU A 72 -4.68 -18.55 -12.42
C LEU A 72 -4.22 -17.99 -13.77
N GLY A 73 -2.91 -17.76 -13.93
CA GLY A 73 -2.27 -17.55 -15.21
C GLY A 73 -1.66 -16.16 -15.43
N SER A 74 -0.64 -16.17 -16.28
CA SER A 74 0.10 -15.00 -16.76
C SER A 74 -0.80 -13.92 -17.39
N GLN A 75 -2.04 -14.27 -17.72
CA GLN A 75 -3.00 -13.39 -18.38
C GLN A 75 -3.51 -12.28 -17.45
N PHE A 76 -3.73 -12.56 -16.16
CA PHE A 76 -4.14 -11.53 -15.19
C PHE A 76 -3.00 -10.54 -14.91
N LEU A 77 -1.78 -11.02 -14.73
CA LEU A 77 -0.61 -10.16 -14.55
C LEU A 77 -0.30 -9.33 -15.81
N LYS A 78 -0.55 -9.89 -17.00
CA LYS A 78 -0.47 -9.15 -18.27
C LYS A 78 -1.58 -8.10 -18.37
N THR A 79 -2.80 -8.43 -17.96
CA THR A 79 -3.92 -7.47 -17.94
C THR A 79 -3.66 -6.36 -16.95
N LEU A 80 -3.14 -6.68 -15.76
CA LEU A 80 -2.71 -5.69 -14.78
C LEU A 80 -1.56 -4.83 -15.34
N GLY A 81 -0.55 -5.45 -15.93
CA GLY A 81 0.55 -4.76 -16.62
C GLY A 81 0.04 -3.87 -17.75
N SER A 82 -0.94 -4.32 -18.54
CA SER A 82 -1.55 -3.51 -19.59
C SER A 82 -2.44 -2.39 -19.03
N LEU A 83 -3.16 -2.60 -17.93
CA LEU A 83 -3.91 -1.53 -17.25
C LEU A 83 -2.95 -0.47 -16.66
N LEU A 84 -1.79 -0.88 -16.19
CA LEU A 84 -0.74 0.03 -15.73
C LEU A 84 0.02 0.69 -16.91
N ALA A 85 0.01 0.03 -18.08
CA ALA A 85 0.71 0.47 -19.29
C ALA A 85 -0.21 1.15 -20.34
N VAL A 86 -1.54 1.20 -20.12
CA VAL A 86 -2.49 1.74 -21.11
C VAL A 86 -2.28 3.22 -21.38
N GLY A 87 -1.67 3.45 -22.51
CA GLY A 87 -1.44 4.75 -23.12
C GLY A 87 -0.56 4.58 -24.36
N GLU A 88 -1.03 3.84 -25.39
CA GLU A 88 -0.28 3.62 -26.64
C GLU A 88 -0.05 4.89 -27.48
N ASP A 89 -0.63 6.04 -27.11
CA ASP A 89 -0.50 7.29 -27.88
C ASP A 89 0.32 8.37 -27.17
N GLY A 90 1.52 8.02 -26.69
CA GLY A 90 2.47 9.04 -26.25
C GLY A 90 3.35 8.63 -25.08
N VAL A 91 4.58 8.31 -25.39
CA VAL A 91 5.63 7.92 -24.44
C VAL A 91 5.80 8.92 -23.29
N TYR A 92 5.41 10.19 -23.47
CA TYR A 92 5.46 11.24 -22.44
C TYR A 92 4.24 11.25 -21.51
N THR A 93 3.05 10.96 -22.02
CA THR A 93 1.79 11.03 -21.24
C THR A 93 1.72 9.91 -20.19
N ASN A 94 2.28 8.75 -20.48
CA ASN A 94 2.23 7.58 -19.61
C ASN A 94 3.21 7.67 -18.43
N LYS A 95 4.42 8.22 -18.65
CA LYS A 95 5.43 8.36 -17.59
C LYS A 95 5.03 9.38 -16.51
N MET A 96 4.20 10.37 -16.83
CA MET A 96 3.75 11.39 -15.88
C MET A 96 2.42 11.05 -15.20
N ARG A 97 1.72 9.99 -15.64
CA ARG A 97 0.42 9.61 -15.08
C ARG A 97 0.51 9.36 -13.57
N PHE A 98 1.55 8.66 -13.11
CA PHE A 98 1.73 8.40 -11.69
C PHE A 98 1.76 9.69 -10.86
N LEU A 99 2.33 10.77 -11.40
CA LEU A 99 2.42 12.04 -10.70
C LEU A 99 1.04 12.67 -10.51
N TYR A 100 0.20 12.64 -11.54
CA TYR A 100 -1.19 13.12 -11.44
C TYR A 100 -1.99 12.30 -10.42
N GLU A 101 -1.85 10.96 -10.47
CA GLU A 101 -2.51 10.06 -9.52
C GLU A 101 -2.03 10.32 -8.08
N LEU A 102 -0.73 10.57 -7.87
CA LEU A 102 -0.21 10.90 -6.54
C LEU A 102 -0.71 12.27 -6.05
N ILE A 103 -0.73 13.30 -6.90
CA ILE A 103 -1.25 14.62 -6.55
C ILE A 103 -2.74 14.53 -6.25
N GLN A 104 -3.52 13.81 -7.04
CA GLN A 104 -4.92 13.58 -6.78
C GLN A 104 -5.14 12.84 -5.45
N ASN A 105 -4.33 11.82 -5.14
CA ASN A 105 -4.42 11.15 -3.85
C ASN A 105 -4.12 12.09 -2.67
N VAL A 106 -3.22 13.06 -2.84
CA VAL A 106 -2.95 14.09 -1.83
C VAL A 106 -4.15 15.04 -1.67
N ASP A 107 -4.76 15.45 -2.78
CA ASP A 107 -5.96 16.31 -2.79
C ASP A 107 -7.18 15.63 -2.13
N ASP A 108 -7.29 14.31 -2.29
CA ASP A 108 -8.37 13.48 -1.70
C ASP A 108 -8.13 13.11 -0.22
N CYS A 109 -7.02 13.53 0.41
CA CYS A 109 -6.73 13.24 1.80
C CYS A 109 -7.50 14.16 2.77
N ASP A 110 -7.67 13.67 4.00
CA ASP A 110 -8.22 14.47 5.09
C ASP A 110 -7.10 15.26 5.79
N TYR A 111 -7.29 16.56 5.99
CA TYR A 111 -6.38 17.46 6.68
C TYR A 111 -7.00 18.01 7.96
N GLU A 112 -6.16 18.36 8.95
CA GLU A 112 -6.62 19.00 10.18
C GLU A 112 -7.19 20.39 9.84
N ASP A 113 -6.49 21.13 8.98
CA ASP A 113 -6.93 22.40 8.38
C ASP A 113 -6.57 22.38 6.89
N ILE A 114 -7.58 22.43 6.03
CA ILE A 114 -7.41 22.45 4.58
C ILE A 114 -6.62 23.67 4.09
N SER A 115 -6.65 24.78 4.85
CA SER A 115 -5.90 26.00 4.52
C SER A 115 -4.39 25.86 4.76
N ASP A 116 -3.96 24.86 5.52
CA ASP A 116 -2.56 24.51 5.81
C ASP A 116 -2.08 23.26 5.05
N CYS A 117 -2.84 22.83 4.03
CA CYS A 117 -2.44 21.71 3.18
C CYS A 117 -1.08 22.01 2.51
N ASN A 118 -0.10 21.15 2.76
CA ASN A 118 1.25 21.27 2.22
C ASN A 118 1.71 19.98 1.57
N LEU A 119 2.22 20.08 0.35
CA LEU A 119 2.89 19.01 -0.38
C LEU A 119 4.29 19.46 -0.77
N GLU A 120 5.28 18.74 -0.31
CA GLU A 120 6.68 18.93 -0.68
C GLU A 120 7.18 17.76 -1.52
N VAL A 121 7.89 18.05 -2.59
CA VAL A 121 8.48 17.04 -3.48
C VAL A 121 9.98 17.29 -3.60
N PHE A 122 10.76 16.28 -3.19
CA PHE A 122 12.21 16.34 -3.23
C PHE A 122 12.77 15.29 -4.19
N PHE A 123 13.85 15.65 -4.88
CA PHE A 123 14.62 14.74 -5.70
C PHE A 123 15.97 14.53 -5.04
N GLU A 124 16.24 13.30 -4.63
CA GLU A 124 17.51 12.91 -4.03
C GLU A 124 18.26 11.95 -4.95
N ARG A 125 19.54 12.22 -5.18
CA ARG A 125 20.42 11.30 -5.88
C ARG A 125 21.08 10.39 -4.84
N SER A 126 20.72 9.11 -4.84
CA SER A 126 21.22 8.16 -3.83
C SER A 126 22.64 7.65 -4.15
N ASN A 127 22.93 7.37 -5.43
CA ASN A 127 24.23 6.97 -5.97
C ASN A 127 24.26 7.19 -7.49
N GLU A 128 25.27 6.62 -8.18
CA GLU A 128 25.40 6.83 -9.64
C GLU A 128 24.23 6.26 -10.44
N ASN A 129 23.56 5.23 -9.93
CA ASN A 129 22.53 4.46 -10.66
C ASN A 129 21.11 4.59 -10.09
N THR A 130 20.93 5.12 -8.88
CA THR A 130 19.60 5.22 -8.26
C THR A 130 19.23 6.65 -7.92
N ALA A 131 18.00 7.03 -8.23
CA ALA A 131 17.37 8.27 -7.83
C ALA A 131 16.20 7.99 -6.88
N LYS A 132 15.92 8.97 -6.01
CA LYS A 132 14.74 8.94 -5.14
C LYS A 132 13.89 10.18 -5.41
N ILE A 133 12.59 9.96 -5.46
CA ILE A 133 11.60 11.03 -5.44
C ILE A 133 10.84 10.90 -4.13
N VAL A 134 10.86 11.93 -3.32
CA VAL A 134 10.24 11.93 -2.00
C VAL A 134 9.08 12.92 -2.02
N PHE A 135 7.89 12.43 -1.70
CA PHE A 135 6.69 13.23 -1.47
C PHE A 135 6.42 13.25 0.03
N THR A 136 6.24 14.43 0.59
CA THR A 136 5.86 14.61 2.00
C THR A 136 4.66 15.53 2.05
N TYR A 137 3.60 15.12 2.73
CA TYR A 137 2.39 15.92 2.90
C TYR A 137 1.77 15.70 4.29
N ASN A 138 1.15 16.76 4.82
CA ASN A 138 0.73 16.90 6.21
C ASN A 138 -0.73 16.48 6.46
N GLU A 139 -1.20 15.43 5.78
CA GLU A 139 -2.52 14.86 6.01
C GLU A 139 -2.63 14.14 7.38
N LEU A 140 -3.84 13.71 7.78
CA LEU A 140 -4.10 13.09 9.10
C LEU A 140 -3.44 11.72 9.32
N GLY A 141 -2.70 11.18 8.35
CA GLY A 141 -2.07 9.87 8.38
C GLY A 141 -3.03 8.73 7.97
N PHE A 142 -2.45 7.67 7.43
CA PHE A 142 -3.22 6.52 6.98
C PHE A 142 -3.97 5.85 8.14
N THR A 143 -5.17 5.42 7.84
CA THR A 143 -5.96 4.50 8.66
C THR A 143 -5.71 3.05 8.22
N PRO A 144 -6.11 2.04 9.02
CA PRO A 144 -6.10 0.64 8.58
C PRO A 144 -6.85 0.44 7.25
N ALA A 145 -7.96 1.17 7.04
CA ALA A 145 -8.73 1.11 5.79
C ALA A 145 -7.93 1.61 4.58
N ASN A 146 -7.17 2.72 4.72
CA ASN A 146 -6.31 3.21 3.66
C ASN A 146 -5.21 2.18 3.30
N VAL A 147 -4.56 1.58 4.33
CA VAL A 147 -3.54 0.55 4.12
C VAL A 147 -4.13 -0.69 3.48
N PHE A 148 -5.32 -1.11 3.92
CA PHE A 148 -6.02 -2.25 3.32
C PHE A 148 -6.33 -2.00 1.84
N ALA A 149 -6.84 -0.81 1.49
CA ALA A 149 -7.17 -0.42 0.13
C ALA A 149 -5.92 -0.35 -0.77
N ILE A 150 -4.83 0.32 -0.33
CA ILE A 150 -3.62 0.48 -1.15
C ILE A 150 -2.89 -0.84 -1.40
N THR A 151 -3.09 -1.86 -0.57
CA THR A 151 -2.55 -3.22 -0.77
C THR A 151 -3.47 -4.12 -1.59
N GLY A 152 -4.72 -3.71 -1.86
CA GLY A 152 -5.70 -4.46 -2.65
C GLY A 152 -5.50 -4.30 -4.15
N ILE A 153 -5.93 -5.29 -4.92
CA ILE A 153 -6.12 -5.21 -6.37
C ILE A 153 -7.53 -5.68 -6.74
N ALA A 154 -7.99 -6.75 -6.08
CA ALA A 154 -9.21 -7.46 -6.48
C ALA A 154 -10.49 -6.88 -5.87
N GLU A 155 -10.39 -6.02 -4.88
CA GLU A 155 -11.55 -5.38 -4.25
C GLU A 155 -12.10 -4.27 -5.15
N ALA A 156 -11.23 -3.62 -5.90
CA ALA A 156 -11.60 -2.71 -6.98
C ALA A 156 -12.37 -3.41 -8.12
N ALA A 157 -12.04 -4.68 -8.41
CA ALA A 157 -12.68 -5.43 -9.49
C ALA A 157 -14.02 -6.07 -9.10
N LYS A 158 -14.34 -6.21 -7.80
CA LYS A 158 -15.61 -6.83 -7.35
C LYS A 158 -16.78 -5.85 -7.29
N ASN A 159 -16.52 -4.55 -7.24
CA ASN A 159 -17.56 -3.51 -7.28
C ASN A 159 -17.96 -3.10 -8.69
N VAL A 160 -17.48 -3.81 -9.71
CA VAL A 160 -17.97 -3.68 -11.11
C VAL A 160 -19.26 -4.49 -11.26
N SER A 161 -20.30 -4.12 -10.55
CA SER A 161 -21.68 -4.47 -10.85
C SER A 161 -22.37 -3.23 -11.42
N GLU A 162 -22.45 -3.20 -12.70
CA GLU A 162 -23.42 -2.64 -13.66
C GLU A 162 -23.95 -1.19 -13.54
N GLU A 163 -23.69 -0.39 -12.51
CA GLU A 163 -24.10 1.02 -12.52
C GLU A 163 -23.06 1.92 -11.86
N LYS A 164 -22.42 2.76 -12.70
CA LYS A 164 -21.42 3.80 -12.39
C LYS A 164 -20.05 3.32 -11.95
N VAL A 165 -19.19 3.14 -12.94
CA VAL A 165 -17.74 3.19 -12.78
C VAL A 165 -17.35 4.64 -12.43
N GLU A 166 -17.26 4.97 -11.16
CA GLU A 166 -16.44 6.09 -10.72
C GLU A 166 -14.98 5.65 -10.88
N ILE A 167 -14.35 6.16 -11.92
CA ILE A 167 -12.93 5.97 -12.25
C ILE A 167 -12.11 6.75 -11.22
N GLY A 168 -11.86 6.16 -10.08
CA GLY A 168 -11.15 6.75 -8.95
C GLY A 168 -10.93 5.74 -7.83
N GLU A 169 -10.82 4.44 -8.16
CA GLU A 169 -10.69 3.41 -7.14
C GLU A 169 -9.32 3.49 -6.46
N LYS A 170 -9.36 3.92 -5.19
CA LYS A 170 -8.21 3.97 -4.28
C LYS A 170 -7.43 2.66 -4.33
N GLY A 171 -6.17 2.72 -4.75
CA GLY A 171 -5.25 1.59 -4.82
C GLY A 171 -4.76 1.22 -6.22
N ILE A 172 -5.57 1.33 -7.27
CA ILE A 172 -5.13 1.06 -8.65
C ILE A 172 -4.32 2.23 -9.21
N GLY A 173 -4.79 3.46 -9.04
CA GLY A 173 -4.08 4.67 -9.47
C GLY A 173 -2.68 4.75 -8.87
N PHE A 174 -2.55 4.50 -7.55
CA PHE A 174 -1.25 4.44 -6.88
C PHE A 174 -0.29 3.43 -7.53
N LYS A 175 -0.77 2.28 -8.00
CA LYS A 175 0.09 1.25 -8.61
C LYS A 175 0.74 1.71 -9.91
N SER A 176 0.25 2.77 -10.55
CA SER A 176 0.88 3.37 -11.75
C SER A 176 2.32 3.84 -11.48
N VAL A 177 2.69 4.12 -10.22
CA VAL A 177 4.05 4.47 -9.80
C VAL A 177 5.07 3.40 -10.18
N PHE A 178 4.68 2.11 -10.24
CA PHE A 178 5.55 1.01 -10.62
C PHE A 178 5.89 0.96 -12.13
N GLY A 179 5.31 1.85 -12.93
CA GLY A 179 5.80 2.13 -14.28
C GLY A 179 7.21 2.73 -14.31
N ILE A 180 7.63 3.39 -13.22
CA ILE A 180 8.96 4.00 -13.06
C ILE A 180 9.72 3.53 -11.82
N ALA A 181 9.03 3.03 -10.80
CA ALA A 181 9.61 2.68 -9.51
C ALA A 181 10.02 1.21 -9.45
N ASP A 182 11.19 0.94 -8.89
CA ASP A 182 11.62 -0.39 -8.50
C ASP A 182 11.16 -0.71 -7.07
N LYS A 183 11.05 0.32 -6.24
CA LYS A 183 10.63 0.21 -4.84
C LYS A 183 9.92 1.48 -4.39
N VAL A 184 8.86 1.32 -3.59
CA VAL A 184 8.11 2.44 -3.01
C VAL A 184 7.95 2.21 -1.52
N TYR A 185 8.53 3.11 -0.72
CA TYR A 185 8.34 3.14 0.72
C TYR A 185 7.18 4.06 1.07
N ILE A 186 6.35 3.63 2.01
CA ILE A 186 5.24 4.38 2.55
C ILE A 186 5.42 4.46 4.07
N GLN A 187 5.51 5.68 4.58
CA GLN A 187 5.55 6.00 5.99
C GLN A 187 4.42 6.98 6.28
N SER A 188 3.45 6.59 7.10
CA SER A 188 2.27 7.41 7.39
C SER A 188 1.79 7.16 8.81
N GLY A 189 1.83 8.19 9.65
CA GLY A 189 1.60 8.04 11.08
C GLY A 189 2.52 6.98 11.66
N ARG A 190 1.95 5.88 12.17
CA ARG A 190 2.67 4.72 12.70
C ARG A 190 2.82 3.57 11.71
N PHE A 191 2.34 3.71 10.50
CA PHE A 191 2.57 2.71 9.45
C PHE A 191 3.89 2.94 8.73
N SER A 192 4.66 1.87 8.54
CA SER A 192 5.88 1.88 7.75
C SER A 192 6.05 0.56 7.01
N PHE A 193 6.02 0.62 5.68
CA PHE A 193 6.16 -0.56 4.81
C PHE A 193 6.61 -0.13 3.42
N TYR A 194 6.97 -1.10 2.59
CA TYR A 194 7.28 -0.84 1.19
C TYR A 194 6.73 -1.93 0.28
N PHE A 195 6.65 -1.60 -1.00
CA PHE A 195 6.40 -2.53 -2.10
C PHE A 195 7.60 -2.57 -3.04
N THR A 196 7.74 -3.67 -3.78
CA THR A 196 8.70 -3.81 -4.88
C THR A 196 7.97 -3.94 -6.21
N LYS A 197 8.67 -3.64 -7.31
CA LYS A 197 8.13 -3.79 -8.67
C LYS A 197 7.68 -5.22 -8.97
N ASP A 198 8.39 -6.21 -8.42
CA ASP A 198 8.05 -7.63 -8.60
C ASP A 198 6.83 -8.05 -7.78
N ASN A 199 6.50 -7.30 -6.73
CA ASN A 199 5.37 -7.59 -5.86
C ASN A 199 4.71 -6.32 -5.33
N ILE A 200 3.77 -5.81 -6.12
CA ILE A 200 3.11 -4.51 -5.90
C ILE A 200 1.92 -4.56 -4.93
N ILE A 201 1.58 -5.73 -4.39
CA ILE A 201 0.42 -5.91 -3.50
C ILE A 201 0.78 -6.39 -2.10
N VAL A 202 1.89 -7.11 -1.94
CA VAL A 202 2.30 -7.61 -0.62
C VAL A 202 3.16 -6.56 0.06
N PRO A 203 2.67 -5.92 1.12
CA PRO A 203 3.46 -4.94 1.85
C PRO A 203 4.56 -5.64 2.64
N VAL A 204 5.76 -5.09 2.61
CA VAL A 204 6.88 -5.55 3.44
C VAL A 204 7.05 -4.58 4.61
N PRO A 205 6.91 -5.03 5.87
CA PRO A 205 7.13 -4.17 7.03
C PRO A 205 8.53 -3.55 7.02
N PHE A 206 8.63 -2.27 7.38
CA PHE A 206 9.90 -1.53 7.43
C PHE A 206 9.93 -0.66 8.67
N TYR A 207 10.29 -1.26 9.80
CA TYR A 207 10.25 -0.64 11.13
C TYR A 207 11.62 -0.47 11.79
N ASP A 208 12.72 -0.84 11.11
CA ASP A 208 14.06 -0.62 11.62
C ASP A 208 14.33 0.89 11.73
N ASP A 209 14.61 1.36 12.94
CA ASP A 209 14.80 2.78 13.27
C ASP A 209 13.63 3.73 12.92
N PHE A 210 12.45 3.17 12.54
CA PHE A 210 11.28 3.96 12.20
C PHE A 210 10.68 4.64 13.43
N LYS A 211 10.40 5.93 13.29
CA LYS A 211 9.63 6.73 14.26
C LYS A 211 8.33 7.19 13.62
N GLU A 212 7.30 7.38 14.45
CA GLU A 212 6.05 7.97 14.01
C GLU A 212 6.30 9.28 13.26
N VAL A 213 5.63 9.44 12.11
CA VAL A 213 5.70 10.64 11.29
C VAL A 213 4.37 11.38 11.34
N GLN A 214 4.40 12.71 11.26
CA GLN A 214 3.19 13.48 11.00
C GLN A 214 2.90 13.47 9.50
N GLY A 215 1.64 13.18 9.15
CA GLY A 215 1.26 13.07 7.74
C GLY A 215 1.81 11.82 7.07
N THR A 216 2.11 11.94 5.78
CA THR A 216 2.59 10.85 4.95
C THR A 216 3.85 11.22 4.20
N LYS A 217 4.79 10.28 4.14
CA LYS A 217 6.01 10.32 3.34
C LYS A 217 6.04 9.13 2.40
N LEU A 218 6.04 9.40 1.09
CA LEU A 218 6.28 8.42 0.05
C LEU A 218 7.71 8.57 -0.47
N THR A 219 8.48 7.49 -0.53
CA THR A 219 9.80 7.49 -1.14
C THR A 219 9.82 6.51 -2.30
N ILE A 220 9.89 7.04 -3.49
CA ILE A 220 9.95 6.29 -4.76
C ILE A 220 11.43 6.13 -5.11
N VAL A 221 11.87 4.87 -5.24
CA VAL A 221 13.23 4.54 -5.66
C VAL A 221 13.16 4.02 -7.09
N THR A 222 13.92 4.63 -7.97
CA THR A 222 13.96 4.29 -9.40
C THR A 222 15.40 4.14 -9.87
N ASP A 223 15.64 3.18 -10.77
CA ASP A 223 16.90 3.08 -11.48
C ASP A 223 17.00 4.21 -12.53
N ARG A 224 18.19 4.76 -12.72
CA ARG A 224 18.43 5.86 -13.65
C ARG A 224 18.11 5.52 -15.10
N ASP A 225 18.26 4.25 -15.47
CA ASP A 225 17.98 3.81 -16.85
C ASP A 225 16.46 3.77 -17.13
N THR A 226 15.62 3.65 -16.10
CA THR A 226 14.16 3.73 -16.23
C THR A 226 13.62 5.16 -16.15
N ALA A 227 14.39 6.13 -15.63
CA ALA A 227 13.99 7.53 -15.46
C ALA A 227 14.27 8.42 -16.70
N ARG A 228 14.85 7.87 -17.76
CA ARG A 228 15.05 8.48 -19.07
C ARG A 228 13.95 8.03 -20.01
#